data_3bd25d6c0a969f91d59dcb937898e83c
#
_entry.id   3bd25d6c0a969f91d59dcb937898e83c
#
_cell.length_a   1.000
_cell.length_b   1.000
_cell.length_c   1.000
_cell.angle_alpha   90.00
_cell.angle_beta   90.00
_cell.angle_gamma   90.00
#
_symmetry.space_group_name_H-M   'P 1'
#
loop_
_entity.id
_entity.type
_entity.pdbx_description
1 polymer ?
#
loop_
_entity_poly.entity_id
_entity_poly.type
_entity_poly.pdbx_seq_one_letter_code
_entity_poly.pdbx_strand_id
1 'polypeptide(L)'
;MIRNVRHTGLVIRNAAKSRSFYEGLGFVVENHANESGEFISHVVGIDDVQIETVKMRSPDGSMIELLEYHSHPDRSPQVKSPANKLGCSHLAFTVNSILDTCRVMEELGGSVVNPPVVSKDGNVSVAYCYDNDGILLEIVEEISRG
;
A
#
# COMPACT_ATOMS: atom_id res chain seq x y z
N MET A 1 -5.20 17.37 -19.56
CA MET A 1 -4.07 16.42 -19.58
C MET A 1 -3.51 16.21 -18.17
N ILE A 2 -3.08 14.98 -17.85
CA ILE A 2 -2.47 14.66 -16.56
C ILE A 2 -1.13 15.36 -16.44
N ARG A 3 -0.84 15.95 -15.28
CA ARG A 3 0.44 16.60 -14.98
C ARG A 3 1.37 15.69 -14.16
N ASN A 4 0.81 14.96 -13.23
CA ASN A 4 1.55 14.03 -12.35
C ASN A 4 0.60 13.04 -11.68
N VAL A 5 1.11 11.93 -11.20
CA VAL A 5 0.38 11.05 -10.28
C VAL A 5 0.45 11.67 -8.89
N ARG A 6 -0.71 12.01 -8.32
CA ARG A 6 -0.78 12.67 -7.01
C ARG A 6 -0.57 11.72 -5.86
N HIS A 7 -1.29 10.62 -5.85
CA HIS A 7 -1.17 9.55 -4.85
C HIS A 7 -1.84 8.27 -5.37
N THR A 8 -1.59 7.17 -4.67
CA THR A 8 -2.35 5.93 -4.82
C THR A 8 -3.20 5.72 -3.56
N GLY A 9 -4.52 5.56 -3.75
CA GLY A 9 -5.46 5.32 -2.65
C GLY A 9 -5.58 3.83 -2.35
N LEU A 10 -5.50 3.47 -1.06
CA LEU A 10 -5.67 2.12 -0.55
C LEU A 10 -6.82 2.13 0.45
N VAL A 11 -7.91 1.43 0.13
CA VAL A 11 -8.99 1.24 1.09
C VAL A 11 -8.62 0.09 2.02
N ILE A 12 -8.60 0.40 3.32
CA ILE A 12 -8.13 -0.51 4.37
C ILE A 12 -9.17 -0.66 5.48
N ARG A 13 -9.06 -1.70 6.30
CA ARG A 13 -10.02 -1.99 7.38
C ARG A 13 -9.74 -1.24 8.66
N ASN A 14 -8.47 -0.93 8.93
CA ASN A 14 -8.06 -0.27 10.17
C ASN A 14 -6.90 0.67 9.89
N ALA A 15 -7.16 1.98 9.96
CA ALA A 15 -6.20 3.02 9.64
C ALA A 15 -4.94 2.94 10.54
N ALA A 16 -5.12 2.69 11.84
CA ALA A 16 -3.99 2.63 12.77
C ALA A 16 -3.05 1.44 12.47
N LYS A 17 -3.61 0.27 12.16
CA LYS A 17 -2.81 -0.91 11.80
C LYS A 17 -2.07 -0.73 10.48
N SER A 18 -2.76 -0.25 9.45
CA SER A 18 -2.13 -0.02 8.13
C SER A 18 -1.10 1.10 8.19
N ARG A 19 -1.38 2.17 8.94
CA ARG A 19 -0.39 3.22 9.21
C ARG A 19 0.88 2.64 9.81
N SER A 20 0.78 1.85 10.88
CA SER A 20 1.94 1.22 11.53
C SER A 20 2.72 0.33 10.59
N PHE A 21 2.04 -0.43 9.72
CA PHE A 21 2.68 -1.25 8.69
C PHE A 21 3.57 -0.41 7.76
N TYR A 22 3.01 0.65 7.17
CA TYR A 22 3.76 1.49 6.23
C TYR A 22 4.81 2.37 6.91
N GLU A 23 4.58 2.82 8.16
CA GLU A 23 5.62 3.48 8.96
C GLU A 23 6.82 2.55 9.18
N GLY A 24 6.58 1.28 9.46
CA GLY A 24 7.63 0.27 9.61
C GLY A 24 8.43 0.02 8.34
N LEU A 25 7.89 0.35 7.17
CA LEU A 25 8.58 0.28 5.88
C LEU A 25 9.27 1.59 5.46
N GLY A 26 9.17 2.65 6.28
CA GLY A 26 9.84 3.92 6.02
C GLY A 26 8.95 5.04 5.50
N PHE A 27 7.64 4.84 5.40
CA PHE A 27 6.71 5.93 5.11
C PHE A 27 6.54 6.85 6.32
N VAL A 28 6.28 8.12 6.07
CA VAL A 28 6.02 9.13 7.09
C VAL A 28 4.64 9.74 6.87
N VAL A 29 3.85 9.86 7.93
CA VAL A 29 2.54 10.52 7.88
C VAL A 29 2.71 11.99 7.57
N GLU A 30 2.05 12.47 6.51
CA GLU A 30 1.98 13.88 6.15
C GLU A 30 0.68 14.51 6.65
N ASN A 31 -0.43 13.80 6.54
CA ASN A 31 -1.74 14.30 6.98
C ASN A 31 -2.63 13.15 7.44
N HIS A 32 -3.41 13.41 8.49
CA HIS A 32 -4.41 12.51 9.01
C HIS A 32 -5.69 13.32 9.23
N ALA A 33 -6.79 12.92 8.63
CA ALA A 33 -8.06 13.64 8.68
C ALA A 33 -9.26 12.70 8.78
N ASN A 34 -10.32 13.20 9.41
CA ASN A 34 -11.65 12.61 9.33
C ASN A 34 -12.50 13.50 8.42
N GLU A 35 -13.06 12.93 7.37
CA GLU A 35 -13.81 13.62 6.36
C GLU A 35 -15.26 13.16 6.32
N SER A 36 -16.18 14.14 6.31
CA SER A 36 -17.63 13.93 6.22
C SER A 36 -18.30 15.17 5.62
N GLY A 37 -19.57 15.06 5.29
CA GLY A 37 -20.37 16.17 4.77
C GLY A 37 -20.56 16.12 3.26
N GLU A 38 -21.20 17.17 2.72
CA GLU A 38 -21.66 17.20 1.33
C GLU A 38 -20.52 17.08 0.32
N PHE A 39 -19.42 17.80 0.55
CA PHE A 39 -18.30 17.83 -0.39
C PHE A 39 -17.72 16.41 -0.62
N ILE A 40 -17.32 15.75 0.45
CA ILE A 40 -16.69 14.42 0.31
C ILE A 40 -17.70 13.37 -0.14
N SER A 41 -18.95 13.44 0.31
CA SER A 41 -20.03 12.54 -0.14
C SER A 41 -20.27 12.68 -1.64
N HIS A 42 -20.28 13.91 -2.15
CA HIS A 42 -20.40 14.18 -3.59
C HIS A 42 -19.19 13.63 -4.37
N VAL A 43 -17.97 13.87 -3.87
CA VAL A 43 -16.73 13.45 -4.55
C VAL A 43 -16.66 11.93 -4.69
N VAL A 44 -16.96 11.19 -3.62
CA VAL A 44 -16.87 9.70 -3.64
C VAL A 44 -18.14 9.03 -4.15
N GLY A 45 -19.27 9.76 -4.28
CA GLY A 45 -20.54 9.23 -4.74
C GLY A 45 -21.25 8.32 -3.70
N ILE A 46 -21.03 8.58 -2.41
CA ILE A 46 -21.66 7.85 -1.30
C ILE A 46 -22.27 8.89 -0.35
N ASP A 47 -23.59 8.84 -0.18
CA ASP A 47 -24.30 9.77 0.68
C ASP A 47 -23.93 9.58 2.15
N ASP A 48 -23.82 10.70 2.89
CA ASP A 48 -23.50 10.70 4.32
C ASP A 48 -22.25 9.89 4.69
N VAL A 49 -21.24 9.92 3.83
CA VAL A 49 -20.00 9.17 4.02
C VAL A 49 -19.18 9.75 5.19
N GLN A 50 -18.52 8.84 5.92
CA GLN A 50 -17.52 9.16 6.94
C GLN A 50 -16.26 8.36 6.64
N ILE A 51 -15.17 9.07 6.35
CA ILE A 51 -13.90 8.48 5.94
C ILE A 51 -12.78 9.02 6.85
N GLU A 52 -11.94 8.12 7.32
CA GLU A 52 -10.66 8.47 7.91
C GLU A 52 -9.58 8.31 6.84
N THR A 53 -8.78 9.35 6.63
CA THR A 53 -7.71 9.35 5.63
C THR A 53 -6.35 9.58 6.29
N VAL A 54 -5.35 8.81 5.85
CA VAL A 54 -3.96 8.97 6.28
C VAL A 54 -3.09 9.07 5.03
N LYS A 55 -2.56 10.25 4.74
CA LYS A 55 -1.61 10.47 3.66
C LYS A 55 -0.20 10.24 4.17
N MET A 56 0.55 9.40 3.48
CA MET A 56 1.90 9.00 3.86
C MET A 56 2.87 9.15 2.69
N ARG A 57 4.05 9.68 2.97
CA ARG A 57 5.12 9.84 1.99
C ARG A 57 6.21 8.81 2.16
N SER A 58 6.67 8.27 1.05
CA SER A 58 7.91 7.51 0.96
C SER A 58 9.13 8.43 0.92
N PRO A 59 10.36 7.91 1.09
CA PRO A 59 11.58 8.71 1.04
C PRO A 59 11.80 9.48 -0.26
N ASP A 60 11.31 9.00 -1.39
CA ASP A 60 11.39 9.68 -2.70
C ASP A 60 10.31 10.76 -2.90
N GLY A 61 9.40 10.92 -1.95
CA GLY A 61 8.29 11.87 -2.00
C GLY A 61 7.00 11.34 -2.63
N SER A 62 6.98 10.10 -3.11
CA SER A 62 5.76 9.45 -3.58
C SER A 62 4.75 9.30 -2.44
N MET A 63 3.45 9.37 -2.77
CA MET A 63 2.40 9.36 -1.75
C MET A 63 1.46 8.18 -1.91
N ILE A 64 1.12 7.56 -0.79
CA ILE A 64 -0.05 6.71 -0.64
C ILE A 64 -1.07 7.40 0.26
N GLU A 65 -2.35 7.09 0.06
CA GLU A 65 -3.44 7.53 0.92
C GLU A 65 -4.19 6.30 1.43
N LEU A 66 -4.17 6.10 2.74
CA LEU A 66 -4.96 5.07 3.39
C LEU A 66 -6.36 5.63 3.66
N LEU A 67 -7.40 4.86 3.30
CA LEU A 67 -8.80 5.26 3.48
C LEU A 67 -9.54 4.18 4.26
N GLU A 68 -10.00 4.52 5.46
CA GLU A 68 -10.93 3.68 6.22
C GLU A 68 -12.33 4.28 6.14
N TYR A 69 -13.26 3.53 5.57
CA TYR A 69 -14.67 3.92 5.52
C TYR A 69 -15.36 3.51 6.81
N HIS A 70 -15.60 4.46 7.72
CA HIS A 70 -16.32 4.22 8.96
C HIS A 70 -17.81 4.06 8.72
N SER A 71 -18.38 4.78 7.73
CA SER A 71 -19.69 4.52 7.17
C SER A 71 -19.54 3.66 5.90
N HIS A 72 -20.56 2.86 5.59
CA HIS A 72 -20.61 2.03 4.37
C HIS A 72 -19.35 1.16 4.15
N PRO A 73 -18.78 0.51 5.20
CA PRO A 73 -17.57 -0.28 5.05
C PRO A 73 -17.80 -1.48 4.13
N ASP A 74 -16.78 -1.83 3.37
CA ASP A 74 -16.76 -3.12 2.68
C ASP A 74 -16.60 -4.22 3.74
N ARG A 75 -17.63 -5.06 3.89
CA ARG A 75 -17.68 -6.16 4.84
C ARG A 75 -17.31 -7.51 4.21
N SER A 76 -16.79 -7.49 2.99
CA SER A 76 -16.27 -8.69 2.34
C SER A 76 -15.22 -9.36 3.21
N PRO A 77 -15.11 -10.69 3.21
CA PRO A 77 -14.01 -11.36 3.86
C PRO A 77 -12.66 -10.84 3.35
N GLN A 78 -11.70 -10.67 4.24
CA GLN A 78 -10.35 -10.31 3.85
C GLN A 78 -9.77 -11.41 2.95
N VAL A 79 -9.44 -11.05 1.73
CA VAL A 79 -8.83 -11.95 0.74
C VAL A 79 -7.54 -11.32 0.23
N LYS A 80 -6.47 -12.09 0.25
CA LYS A 80 -5.25 -11.73 -0.45
C LYS A 80 -5.56 -11.59 -1.94
N SER A 81 -5.39 -10.39 -2.48
CA SER A 81 -5.73 -10.10 -3.88
C SER A 81 -4.79 -10.85 -4.82
N PRO A 82 -5.29 -11.76 -5.67
CA PRO A 82 -4.41 -12.47 -6.61
C PRO A 82 -3.80 -11.51 -7.63
N ALA A 83 -2.56 -11.80 -8.04
CA ALA A 83 -1.77 -10.94 -8.92
C ALA A 83 -2.43 -10.67 -10.29
N ASN A 84 -3.27 -11.57 -10.75
CA ASN A 84 -3.95 -11.49 -12.05
C ASN A 84 -5.38 -10.94 -12.00
N LYS A 85 -5.82 -10.42 -10.85
CA LYS A 85 -7.14 -9.80 -10.74
C LYS A 85 -7.20 -8.52 -11.57
N LEU A 86 -8.28 -8.36 -12.33
CA LEU A 86 -8.50 -7.14 -13.13
C LEU A 86 -8.55 -5.89 -12.23
N GLY A 87 -7.91 -4.83 -12.69
CA GLY A 87 -7.84 -3.54 -12.03
C GLY A 87 -6.42 -3.19 -11.58
N CYS A 88 -6.30 -2.38 -10.53
CA CYS A 88 -5.02 -2.05 -9.93
C CYS A 88 -4.46 -3.30 -9.24
N SER A 89 -3.39 -3.88 -9.79
CA SER A 89 -2.85 -5.16 -9.32
C SER A 89 -2.05 -4.99 -8.03
N HIS A 90 -1.04 -4.13 -8.05
CA HIS A 90 -0.09 -3.97 -6.95
C HIS A 90 0.59 -2.60 -6.95
N LEU A 91 1.25 -2.28 -5.83
CA LEU A 91 2.24 -1.22 -5.72
C LEU A 91 3.63 -1.84 -5.72
N ALA A 92 4.58 -1.24 -6.43
CA ALA A 92 5.97 -1.68 -6.44
C ALA A 92 6.85 -0.70 -5.66
N PHE A 93 7.72 -1.23 -4.81
CA PHE A 93 8.70 -0.48 -4.02
C PHE A 93 10.12 -0.96 -4.31
N THR A 94 11.03 -0.02 -4.55
CA THR A 94 12.46 -0.31 -4.57
C THR A 94 13.01 -0.22 -3.15
N VAL A 95 13.76 -1.22 -2.73
CA VAL A 95 14.30 -1.35 -1.37
C VAL A 95 15.80 -1.60 -1.36
N ASN A 96 16.43 -1.30 -0.22
CA ASN A 96 17.88 -1.50 -0.06
C ASN A 96 18.26 -2.97 0.15
N SER A 97 17.41 -3.74 0.82
CA SER A 97 17.59 -5.17 1.08
C SER A 97 16.22 -5.85 1.01
N ILE A 98 16.05 -6.71 0.03
CA ILE A 98 14.79 -7.44 -0.15
C ILE A 98 14.56 -8.46 0.96
N LEU A 99 15.62 -9.13 1.43
CA LEU A 99 15.51 -10.12 2.50
C LEU A 99 15.08 -9.48 3.82
N ASP A 100 15.71 -8.34 4.18
CA ASP A 100 15.34 -7.63 5.41
C ASP A 100 13.93 -7.05 5.29
N THR A 101 13.57 -6.51 4.13
CA THR A 101 12.22 -5.96 3.91
C THR A 101 11.16 -7.04 4.01
N CYS A 102 11.35 -8.20 3.41
CA CYS A 102 10.42 -9.32 3.52
C CYS A 102 10.22 -9.76 4.98
N ARG A 103 11.32 -9.87 5.75
CA ARG A 103 11.27 -10.20 7.18
C ARG A 103 10.48 -9.15 7.97
N VAL A 104 10.78 -7.87 7.77
CA VAL A 104 10.05 -6.76 8.43
C VAL A 104 8.58 -6.77 8.07
N MET A 105 8.22 -7.02 6.82
CA MET A 105 6.82 -7.13 6.39
C MET A 105 6.08 -8.24 7.14
N GLU A 106 6.69 -9.40 7.31
CA GLU A 106 6.10 -10.51 8.08
C GLU A 106 5.93 -10.14 9.56
N GLU A 107 6.94 -9.50 10.17
CA GLU A 107 6.88 -9.01 11.55
C GLU A 107 5.76 -7.97 11.76
N LEU A 108 5.44 -7.18 10.73
CA LEU A 108 4.38 -6.16 10.74
C LEU A 108 2.99 -6.72 10.38
N GLY A 109 2.86 -8.04 10.18
CA GLY A 109 1.58 -8.70 9.90
C GLY A 109 1.26 -8.90 8.42
N GLY A 110 2.21 -8.63 7.54
CA GLY A 110 2.13 -8.99 6.12
C GLY A 110 2.56 -10.42 5.86
N SER A 111 2.73 -10.77 4.59
CA SER A 111 3.23 -12.10 4.20
C SER A 111 3.95 -12.07 2.85
N VAL A 112 4.86 -13.00 2.65
CA VAL A 112 5.59 -13.16 1.38
C VAL A 112 4.93 -14.25 0.56
N VAL A 113 4.69 -14.01 -0.74
CA VAL A 113 4.05 -15.01 -1.63
C VAL A 113 5.01 -16.17 -1.89
N ASN A 114 6.22 -15.84 -2.35
CA ASN A 114 7.32 -16.79 -2.55
C ASN A 114 8.64 -16.10 -2.18
N PRO A 115 9.69 -16.86 -1.80
CA PRO A 115 11.00 -16.27 -1.55
C PRO A 115 11.49 -15.41 -2.73
N PRO A 116 12.24 -14.31 -2.47
CA PRO A 116 12.79 -13.47 -3.52
C PRO A 116 13.62 -14.25 -4.53
N VAL A 117 13.50 -13.87 -5.80
CA VAL A 117 14.27 -14.46 -6.89
C VAL A 117 14.99 -13.39 -7.70
N VAL A 118 16.17 -13.71 -8.16
CA VAL A 118 16.95 -12.84 -9.05
C VAL A 118 16.45 -12.99 -10.47
N SER A 119 16.32 -11.87 -11.18
CA SER A 119 15.94 -11.84 -12.60
C SER A 119 16.99 -12.55 -13.47
N LYS A 120 16.57 -13.03 -14.66
CA LYS A 120 17.47 -13.76 -15.56
C LYS A 120 18.71 -12.95 -15.97
N ASP A 121 18.57 -11.63 -16.10
CA ASP A 121 19.68 -10.71 -16.41
C ASP A 121 20.55 -10.36 -15.20
N GLY A 122 20.13 -10.78 -14.00
CA GLY A 122 20.85 -10.55 -12.74
C GLY A 122 20.79 -9.12 -12.22
N ASN A 123 19.90 -8.27 -12.75
CA ASN A 123 19.85 -6.85 -12.41
C ASN A 123 19.00 -6.53 -11.18
N VAL A 124 17.99 -7.35 -10.90
CA VAL A 124 17.09 -7.13 -9.78
C VAL A 124 16.78 -8.44 -9.05
N SER A 125 16.47 -8.34 -7.77
CA SER A 125 15.79 -9.38 -7.00
C SER A 125 14.37 -8.91 -6.71
N VAL A 126 13.39 -9.79 -6.88
CA VAL A 126 11.97 -9.43 -6.80
C VAL A 126 11.20 -10.43 -5.95
N ALA A 127 10.26 -9.94 -5.18
CA ALA A 127 9.26 -10.73 -4.47
C ALA A 127 7.90 -10.03 -4.49
N TYR A 128 6.82 -10.82 -4.54
CA TYR A 128 5.49 -10.34 -4.19
C TYR A 128 5.22 -10.61 -2.71
N CYS A 129 4.61 -9.62 -2.07
CA CYS A 129 4.21 -9.66 -0.67
C CYS A 129 2.78 -9.15 -0.54
N TYR A 130 2.15 -9.45 0.59
CA TYR A 130 0.89 -8.82 0.98
C TYR A 130 1.12 -7.96 2.20
N ASP A 131 0.48 -6.78 2.22
CA ASP A 131 0.43 -5.98 3.43
C ASP A 131 -0.48 -6.64 4.50
N ASN A 132 -0.63 -5.97 5.64
CA ASN A 132 -1.46 -6.44 6.75
C ASN A 132 -2.96 -6.56 6.41
N ASP A 133 -3.40 -6.00 5.30
CA ASP A 133 -4.80 -6.01 4.86
C ASP A 133 -5.03 -6.84 3.58
N GLY A 134 -4.01 -7.52 3.08
CA GLY A 134 -4.06 -8.38 1.90
C GLY A 134 -3.89 -7.63 0.57
N ILE A 135 -3.39 -6.41 0.59
CA ILE A 135 -3.03 -5.65 -0.60
C ILE A 135 -1.71 -6.17 -1.16
N LEU A 136 -1.67 -6.44 -2.46
CA LEU A 136 -0.50 -6.96 -3.13
C LEU A 136 0.55 -5.87 -3.34
N LEU A 137 1.78 -6.18 -2.93
CA LEU A 137 2.96 -5.33 -3.07
C LEU A 137 4.04 -6.08 -3.85
N GLU A 138 4.77 -5.37 -4.69
CA GLU A 138 5.99 -5.88 -5.34
C GLU A 138 7.19 -5.22 -4.69
N ILE A 139 8.16 -6.01 -4.25
CA ILE A 139 9.38 -5.53 -3.63
C ILE A 139 10.54 -5.83 -4.56
N VAL A 140 11.31 -4.80 -4.88
CA VAL A 140 12.41 -4.86 -5.83
C VAL A 140 13.70 -4.36 -5.19
N GLU A 141 14.75 -5.16 -5.21
CA GLU A 141 16.11 -4.74 -4.91
C GLU A 141 16.91 -4.67 -6.19
N GLU A 142 17.49 -3.50 -6.48
CA GLU A 142 18.43 -3.31 -7.59
C GLU A 142 19.79 -3.87 -7.20
N ILE A 143 20.27 -4.86 -7.96
CA ILE A 143 21.56 -5.51 -7.69
C ILE A 143 22.66 -4.67 -8.34
N SER A 144 23.45 -3.97 -7.50
CA SER A 144 24.61 -3.24 -7.98
C SER A 144 25.65 -4.23 -8.55
N ARG A 145 25.93 -4.13 -9.85
CA ARG A 145 27.13 -4.77 -10.42
C ARG A 145 28.32 -3.93 -9.98
N GLY A 146 29.07 -4.46 -9.04
CA GLY A 146 30.35 -3.89 -8.65
C GLY A 146 31.36 -3.85 -9.81
#